data_f7a42263f54854ae89aeb45186bea961
#
_entry.id   f7a42263f54854ae89aeb45186bea961
#
_cell.length_a   1.000
_cell.length_b   1.000
_cell.length_c   1.000
_cell.angle_alpha   90.00
_cell.angle_beta   90.00
_cell.angle_gamma   90.00
#
_symmetry.space_group_name_H-M   'P 1'
#
loop_
_entity.id
_entity.type
_entity.pdbx_description
1 polymer ?
#
loop_
_entity_poly.entity_id
_entity_poly.type
_entity_poly.pdbx_seq_one_letter_code
_entity_poly.pdbx_strand_id
1 'polypeptide(L)'
;MKKPQIRLTLVDKKGECPCHRGHRIGDSFDFDTQRGDICPMVMHVAFPDIDILRYGGTLPPCKTGDFRFCCPDADVMNIFRIEKV
;
A
#
# COMPACT_ATOMS: atom_id res chain seq x y z
N MET A 1 15.94 6.30 -17.76
CA MET A 1 16.07 6.35 -16.28
C MET A 1 15.39 5.14 -15.67
N LYS A 2 16.08 4.46 -14.79
CA LYS A 2 15.50 3.30 -14.09
C LYS A 2 14.62 3.79 -12.93
N LYS A 3 13.37 3.38 -12.94
CA LYS A 3 12.45 3.73 -11.85
C LYS A 3 12.70 2.88 -10.63
N PRO A 4 12.51 3.42 -9.42
CA PRO A 4 12.67 2.64 -8.21
C PRO A 4 11.61 1.56 -8.11
N GLN A 5 11.96 0.46 -7.46
CA GLN A 5 11.04 -0.61 -7.11
C GLN A 5 10.19 -0.17 -5.93
N ILE A 6 8.88 -0.36 -6.02
CA ILE A 6 7.93 0.04 -5.00
C ILE A 6 7.32 -1.20 -4.36
N ARG A 7 7.31 -1.23 -3.03
CA ARG A 7 6.70 -2.30 -2.26
C ARG A 7 5.57 -1.77 -1.39
N LEU A 8 4.45 -2.50 -1.39
CA LEU A 8 3.32 -2.24 -0.51
C LEU A 8 3.20 -3.41 0.46
N THR A 9 3.14 -3.12 1.75
CA THR A 9 3.05 -4.14 2.79
C THR A 9 1.87 -3.84 3.70
N LEU A 10 1.00 -4.83 3.91
CA LEU A 10 -0.10 -4.71 4.88
C LEU A 10 0.48 -4.82 6.28
N VAL A 11 0.45 -3.72 7.03
CA VAL A 11 1.13 -3.63 8.33
C VAL A 11 0.18 -3.60 9.51
N ASP A 12 -1.09 -3.23 9.29
CA ASP A 12 -2.08 -3.14 10.36
C ASP A 12 -3.47 -3.27 9.79
N LYS A 13 -4.44 -3.47 10.65
CA LYS A 13 -5.84 -3.62 10.28
C LYS A 13 -6.71 -3.07 11.39
N LYS A 14 -7.74 -2.31 11.01
CA LYS A 14 -8.78 -1.83 11.92
C LYS A 14 -10.13 -2.36 11.48
N GLY A 15 -10.92 -2.85 12.45
CA GLY A 15 -12.18 -3.51 12.19
C GLY A 15 -12.06 -5.01 12.28
N GLU A 16 -13.19 -5.67 12.53
CA GLU A 16 -13.22 -7.12 12.80
C GLU A 16 -13.54 -7.96 11.57
N CYS A 17 -14.12 -7.33 10.54
CA CYS A 17 -14.52 -8.06 9.34
C CYS A 17 -13.28 -8.53 8.56
N PRO A 18 -13.35 -9.68 7.90
CA PRO A 18 -12.25 -10.11 7.04
C PRO A 18 -12.18 -9.25 5.79
N CYS A 19 -10.98 -9.11 5.24
CA CYS A 19 -10.75 -8.42 3.98
C CYS A 19 -11.44 -9.19 2.83
N HIS A 20 -12.17 -8.50 1.98
CA HIS A 20 -12.85 -9.10 0.83
C HIS A 20 -11.89 -9.80 -0.13
N ARG A 21 -10.69 -9.27 -0.27
CA ARG A 21 -9.65 -9.84 -1.13
C ARG A 21 -8.86 -10.94 -0.44
N GLY A 22 -8.96 -11.05 0.90
CA GLY A 22 -8.22 -12.04 1.66
C GLY A 22 -6.80 -11.63 2.04
N HIS A 23 -6.48 -10.34 1.97
CA HIS A 23 -5.18 -9.86 2.42
C HIS A 23 -5.02 -10.01 3.93
N ARG A 24 -3.80 -10.34 4.36
CA ARG A 24 -3.46 -10.54 5.77
C ARG A 24 -2.27 -9.66 6.15
N ILE A 25 -2.19 -9.29 7.42
CA ILE A 25 -1.04 -8.56 7.96
C ILE A 25 0.24 -9.34 7.66
N GLY A 26 1.22 -8.66 7.08
CA GLY A 26 2.47 -9.26 6.64
C GLY A 26 2.53 -9.49 5.14
N ASP A 27 1.40 -9.49 4.44
CA ASP A 27 1.39 -9.63 2.99
C ASP A 27 2.11 -8.45 2.34
N SER A 28 2.96 -8.74 1.39
CA SER A 28 3.79 -7.76 0.72
C SER A 28 3.69 -7.94 -0.78
N PHE A 29 3.65 -6.84 -1.51
CA PHE A 29 3.45 -6.84 -2.96
C PHE A 29 4.46 -5.92 -3.64
N ASP A 30 5.09 -6.43 -4.70
CA ASP A 30 5.88 -5.61 -5.60
C ASP A 30 4.96 -4.98 -6.64
N PHE A 31 4.98 -3.66 -6.75
CA PHE A 31 4.10 -2.96 -7.66
C PHE A 31 4.30 -3.38 -9.12
N ASP A 32 5.54 -3.62 -9.54
CA ASP A 32 5.82 -3.92 -10.95
C ASP A 32 5.39 -5.32 -11.36
N THR A 33 5.53 -6.31 -10.47
CA THR A 33 5.31 -7.73 -10.81
C THR A 33 4.02 -8.30 -10.23
N GLN A 34 3.43 -7.65 -9.22
CA GLN A 34 2.30 -8.20 -8.48
C GLN A 34 1.08 -7.28 -8.44
N ARG A 35 0.93 -6.39 -9.42
CA ARG A 35 -0.22 -5.46 -9.46
C ARG A 35 -1.56 -6.17 -9.44
N GLY A 36 -1.67 -7.29 -10.14
CA GLY A 36 -2.91 -8.05 -10.21
C GLY A 36 -3.26 -8.77 -8.92
N ASP A 37 -2.33 -8.88 -8.00
CA ASP A 37 -2.54 -9.56 -6.72
C ASP A 37 -3.07 -8.62 -5.65
N ILE A 38 -2.98 -7.30 -5.86
CA ILE A 38 -3.41 -6.28 -4.92
C ILE A 38 -4.88 -5.94 -5.18
N CYS A 39 -5.65 -5.78 -4.10
CA CYS A 39 -7.04 -5.36 -4.20
C CYS A 39 -7.18 -4.06 -5.01
N PRO A 40 -8.10 -3.99 -5.99
CA PRO A 40 -8.30 -2.78 -6.78
C PRO A 40 -8.61 -1.53 -5.94
N MET A 41 -9.31 -1.66 -4.82
CA MET A 41 -9.57 -0.53 -3.91
C MET A 41 -8.29 0.03 -3.33
N VAL A 42 -7.36 -0.84 -2.95
CA VAL A 42 -6.05 -0.43 -2.44
C VAL A 42 -5.26 0.29 -3.53
N MET A 43 -5.24 -0.27 -4.75
CA MET A 43 -4.54 0.34 -5.87
C MET A 43 -5.09 1.70 -6.24
N HIS A 44 -6.41 1.87 -6.15
CA HIS A 44 -7.04 3.15 -6.45
C HIS A 44 -6.51 4.27 -5.54
N VAL A 45 -6.34 3.97 -4.26
CA VAL A 45 -5.80 4.95 -3.29
C VAL A 45 -4.28 5.07 -3.43
N ALA A 46 -3.59 3.98 -3.72
CA ALA A 46 -2.13 3.93 -3.72
C ALA A 46 -1.49 4.59 -4.95
N PHE A 47 -2.17 4.64 -6.08
CA PHE A 47 -1.58 5.12 -7.33
C PHE A 47 -0.91 6.50 -7.24
N PRO A 48 -1.53 7.54 -6.67
CA PRO A 48 -0.86 8.84 -6.56
C PRO A 48 0.44 8.76 -5.77
N ASP A 49 0.47 7.99 -4.69
CA ASP A 49 1.65 7.84 -3.85
C ASP A 49 2.74 7.03 -4.56
N ILE A 50 2.34 5.99 -5.27
CA ILE A 50 3.26 5.19 -6.09
C ILE A 50 3.92 6.09 -7.15
N ASP A 51 3.14 6.91 -7.83
CA ASP A 51 3.66 7.81 -8.86
C ASP A 51 4.65 8.82 -8.29
N ILE A 52 4.36 9.38 -7.12
CA ILE A 52 5.28 10.31 -6.47
C ILE A 52 6.65 9.63 -6.26
N LEU A 53 6.65 8.42 -5.71
CA LEU A 53 7.90 7.69 -5.44
C LEU A 53 8.61 7.26 -6.72
N ARG A 54 7.86 6.81 -7.73
CA ARG A 54 8.43 6.33 -8.99
C ARG A 54 9.14 7.44 -9.77
N TYR A 55 8.67 8.66 -9.63
CA TYR A 55 9.21 9.80 -10.39
C TYR A 55 10.12 10.68 -9.54
N GLY A 56 10.66 10.14 -8.46
CA GLY A 56 11.72 10.80 -7.69
C GLY A 56 11.24 11.68 -6.56
N GLY A 57 9.95 11.72 -6.30
CA GLY A 57 9.38 12.47 -5.18
C GLY A 57 9.52 11.75 -3.86
N THR A 58 9.12 12.44 -2.79
CA THR A 58 9.12 11.88 -1.44
C THR A 58 7.73 12.05 -0.82
N LEU A 59 7.41 11.17 0.12
CA LEU A 59 6.16 11.23 0.87
C LEU A 59 6.46 11.62 2.32
N PRO A 60 5.61 12.47 2.93
CA PRO A 60 5.82 12.85 4.33
C PRO A 60 5.59 11.65 5.24
N PRO A 61 6.49 11.38 6.21
CA PRO A 61 6.31 10.23 7.09
C PRO A 61 5.14 10.43 8.04
N CYS A 62 4.48 9.32 8.36
CA CYS A 62 3.51 9.26 9.43
C CYS A 62 4.23 9.23 10.80
N LYS A 63 3.45 9.21 11.89
CA LYS A 63 4.01 9.12 13.25
C LYS A 63 4.91 7.91 13.46
N THR A 64 4.69 6.87 12.66
CA THR A 64 5.47 5.62 12.70
C THR A 64 6.84 5.73 12.02
N GLY A 65 7.12 6.84 11.33
CA GLY A 65 8.38 7.05 10.61
C GLY A 65 8.38 6.58 9.17
N ASP A 66 7.37 5.85 8.75
CA ASP A 66 7.14 5.45 7.35
C ASP A 66 5.88 6.12 6.82
N PHE A 67 5.62 5.99 5.52
CA PHE A 67 4.37 6.48 4.95
C PHE A 67 3.36 5.34 4.87
N ARG A 68 2.18 5.57 5.41
CA ARG A 68 1.09 4.60 5.43
C ARG A 68 -0.19 5.20 4.87
N PHE A 69 -1.00 4.36 4.24
CA PHE A 69 -2.33 4.73 3.77
C PHE A 69 -3.30 3.60 4.09
N CYS A 70 -4.60 3.91 4.01
CA CYS A 70 -5.65 2.94 4.33
C CYS A 70 -6.42 2.57 3.07
N CYS A 71 -6.88 1.33 2.98
CA CYS A 71 -7.86 0.99 1.98
C CYS A 71 -9.21 1.64 2.33
N PRO A 72 -10.03 2.01 1.34
CA PRO A 72 -11.27 2.75 1.59
C PRO A 72 -12.46 1.84 1.89
N ASP A 73 -12.28 0.80 2.66
CA ASP A 73 -13.35 -0.11 3.06
C ASP A 73 -13.86 0.29 4.44
N ALA A 74 -15.17 0.53 4.55
CA ALA A 74 -15.77 0.98 5.80
C ALA A 74 -15.85 -0.12 6.87
N ASP A 75 -15.86 -1.38 6.45
CA ASP A 75 -16.00 -2.50 7.37
C ASP A 75 -14.67 -3.01 7.91
N VAL A 76 -13.63 -2.94 7.08
CA VAL A 76 -12.29 -3.33 7.46
C VAL A 76 -11.26 -2.40 6.81
N MET A 77 -10.54 -1.68 7.62
CA MET A 77 -9.56 -0.71 7.16
C MET A 77 -8.17 -1.34 7.23
N ASN A 78 -7.69 -1.83 6.10
CA ASN A 78 -6.34 -2.34 5.99
C ASN A 78 -5.37 -1.17 5.84
N ILE A 79 -4.31 -1.18 6.62
CA ILE A 79 -3.29 -0.12 6.62
C ILE A 79 -2.04 -0.66 5.97
N PHE A 80 -1.63 -0.02 4.88
CA PHE A 80 -0.46 -0.41 4.09
C PHE A 80 0.67 0.58 4.25
N ARG A 81 1.88 0.05 4.34
CA ARG A 81 3.10 0.84 4.19
C ARG A 81 3.52 0.80 2.73
N ILE A 82 3.91 1.95 2.19
CA ILE A 82 4.48 2.06 0.85
C ILE A 82 5.92 2.55 0.96
N GLU A 83 6.83 1.92 0.22
CA GLU A 83 8.25 2.25 0.31
C GLU A 83 8.99 1.95 -0.99
N LYS A 84 10.09 2.64 -1.19
CA LYS A 84 11.09 2.28 -2.22
C LYS A 84 11.99 1.19 -1.65
N VAL A 85 12.28 0.23 -2.48
CA VAL A 85 13.12 -0.92 -2.09
C VAL A 85 14.47 -0.86 -2.78
#